data_4212434a0f29e4ae5b12f78bdd85dd0f
#
_entry.id   4212434a0f29e4ae5b12f78bdd85dd0f
#
_cell.length_a   1.000
_cell.length_b   1.000
_cell.length_c   1.000
_cell.angle_alpha   90.00
_cell.angle_beta   90.00
_cell.angle_gamma   90.00
#
_symmetry.space_group_name_H-M   'P 1'
#
loop_
_entity.id
_entity.type
_entity.pdbx_description
1 polymer ?
#
loop_
_entity_poly.entity_id
_entity_poly.type
_entity_poly.pdbx_seq_one_letter_code
_entity_poly.pdbx_strand_id
1 'polypeptide(L)'
;KTNLEEVSSFMRVAGASSAICSGDFNLNLYGSKSVSGVILKKSEPFENVDESINFDVPDIKEVYNLIVSCADENFVPPPFDDFYVDVNHKLRHNATRMYGVYDGTKLVAMAMTVAESSNGAVLGAVSCHPDYRKHGYGSTVVKYISNRLIAENKTVYLHRAKNANQSFYNNLGFEQCGIWCEYYFER
;
A
#
# COMPACT_ATOMS: atom_id res chain seq x y z
N LYS A 1 27.43 -18.09 4.72
CA LYS A 1 26.11 -18.45 5.31
C LYS A 1 25.74 -17.33 6.29
N THR A 2 24.63 -16.66 6.06
CA THR A 2 24.13 -15.64 6.99
C THR A 2 23.65 -16.35 8.26
N ASN A 3 24.16 -15.91 9.42
CA ASN A 3 23.69 -16.44 10.69
C ASN A 3 22.37 -15.75 11.08
N LEU A 4 21.25 -16.44 10.92
CA LEU A 4 19.91 -15.89 11.18
C LEU A 4 19.68 -15.53 12.65
N GLU A 5 20.38 -16.17 13.58
CA GLU A 5 20.33 -15.82 15.02
C GLU A 5 20.98 -14.45 15.27
N GLU A 6 22.11 -14.18 14.61
CA GLU A 6 22.77 -12.87 14.71
C GLU A 6 21.88 -11.77 14.08
N VAL A 7 21.24 -12.03 12.93
CA VAL A 7 20.31 -11.10 12.31
C VAL A 7 19.13 -10.81 13.23
N SER A 8 18.54 -11.85 13.83
CA SER A 8 17.43 -11.68 14.79
C SER A 8 17.83 -10.86 16.00
N SER A 9 19.01 -11.18 16.56
CA SER A 9 19.57 -10.47 17.72
C SER A 9 19.85 -9.01 17.40
N PHE A 10 20.44 -8.73 16.23
CA PHE A 10 20.71 -7.38 15.77
C PHE A 10 19.41 -6.57 15.61
N MET A 11 18.39 -7.13 14.96
CA MET A 11 17.09 -6.47 14.76
C MET A 11 16.44 -6.08 16.09
N ARG A 12 16.50 -6.95 17.09
CA ARG A 12 15.98 -6.68 18.45
C ARG A 12 16.76 -5.60 19.16
N VAL A 13 18.09 -5.66 19.12
CA VAL A 13 18.95 -4.64 19.74
C VAL A 13 18.76 -3.28 19.06
N ALA A 14 18.56 -3.27 17.75
CA ALA A 14 18.25 -2.07 16.98
C ALA A 14 16.81 -1.54 17.23
N GLY A 15 15.99 -2.26 18.02
CA GLY A 15 14.62 -1.83 18.34
C GLY A 15 13.64 -1.98 17.17
N ALA A 16 13.95 -2.82 16.18
CA ALA A 16 13.04 -3.09 15.09
C ALA A 16 11.74 -3.72 15.61
N SER A 17 10.58 -3.21 15.18
CA SER A 17 9.27 -3.77 15.49
C SER A 17 8.85 -4.85 14.49
N SER A 18 9.30 -4.73 13.25
CA SER A 18 9.09 -5.74 12.20
C SER A 18 10.25 -5.78 11.21
N ALA A 19 10.27 -6.84 10.40
CA ALA A 19 11.17 -6.99 9.26
C ALA A 19 10.40 -7.56 8.06
N ILE A 20 10.49 -6.89 6.92
CA ILE A 20 9.94 -7.37 5.65
C ILE A 20 11.09 -7.93 4.79
N CYS A 21 10.86 -9.08 4.19
CA CYS A 21 11.79 -9.68 3.24
C CYS A 21 11.06 -10.36 2.07
N SER A 22 11.83 -10.74 1.04
CA SER A 22 11.33 -11.65 0.02
C SER A 22 10.85 -12.94 0.69
N GLY A 23 9.68 -13.43 0.29
CA GLY A 23 9.10 -14.65 0.82
C GLY A 23 9.87 -15.93 0.46
N ASP A 24 10.87 -15.83 -0.42
CA ASP A 24 11.81 -16.92 -0.71
C ASP A 24 12.81 -17.15 0.44
N PHE A 25 12.93 -16.20 1.34
CA PHE A 25 13.74 -16.31 2.56
C PHE A 25 12.87 -16.69 3.74
N ASN A 26 12.92 -17.95 4.13
CA ASN A 26 12.35 -18.36 5.41
C ASN A 26 13.34 -17.96 6.54
N LEU A 27 13.14 -16.79 7.09
CA LEU A 27 14.00 -16.22 8.14
C LEU A 27 13.61 -16.74 9.50
N ASN A 28 13.09 -17.86 9.78
CA ASN A 28 12.78 -18.43 11.10
C ASN A 28 13.25 -17.56 12.28
N LEU A 29 12.80 -16.31 12.31
CA LEU A 29 13.20 -15.35 13.35
C LEU A 29 12.55 -15.78 14.66
N TYR A 30 13.38 -16.22 15.59
CA TYR A 30 12.93 -16.75 16.88
C TYR A 30 12.05 -15.74 17.64
N GLY A 31 10.87 -16.17 18.09
CA GLY A 31 9.92 -15.33 18.82
C GLY A 31 9.25 -14.25 17.96
N SER A 32 9.07 -14.48 16.69
CA SER A 32 8.29 -13.61 15.80
C SER A 32 7.02 -14.29 15.30
N LYS A 33 5.98 -13.50 15.07
CA LYS A 33 4.82 -13.92 14.26
C LYS A 33 5.06 -13.44 12.83
N SER A 34 4.70 -14.24 11.84
CA SER A 34 4.87 -13.85 10.44
C SER A 34 3.56 -13.78 9.69
N VAL A 35 3.49 -12.82 8.78
CA VAL A 35 2.44 -12.68 7.79
C VAL A 35 3.09 -12.73 6.41
N SER A 36 2.44 -13.34 5.44
CA SER A 36 2.96 -13.42 4.08
C SER A 36 1.89 -13.05 3.06
N GLY A 37 2.37 -12.65 1.90
CA GLY A 37 1.50 -12.28 0.79
C GLY A 37 2.22 -12.34 -0.53
N VAL A 38 1.58 -11.76 -1.54
CA VAL A 38 2.11 -11.69 -2.90
C VAL A 38 2.47 -10.27 -3.26
N ILE A 39 3.50 -10.12 -4.08
CA ILE A 39 3.87 -8.87 -4.73
C ILE A 39 3.23 -8.89 -6.11
N LEU A 40 2.42 -7.89 -6.40
CA LEU A 40 1.80 -7.69 -7.69
C LEU A 40 2.47 -6.53 -8.41
N LYS A 41 2.49 -6.57 -9.75
CA LYS A 41 3.03 -5.50 -10.59
C LYS A 41 2.09 -5.16 -11.74
N LYS A 42 2.22 -3.93 -12.24
CA LYS A 42 1.60 -3.45 -13.48
C LYS A 42 2.58 -2.49 -14.17
N SER A 43 2.87 -2.75 -15.45
CA SER A 43 3.80 -1.92 -16.25
C SER A 43 3.10 -1.27 -17.46
N GLU A 44 1.96 -1.83 -17.88
CA GLU A 44 1.19 -1.30 -18.99
C GLU A 44 0.08 -0.37 -18.49
N PRO A 45 -0.16 0.76 -19.18
CA PRO A 45 -1.21 1.69 -18.79
C PRO A 45 -2.59 1.04 -18.88
N PHE A 46 -3.50 1.57 -18.08
CA PHE A 46 -4.91 1.22 -18.19
C PHE A 46 -5.55 2.02 -19.32
N GLU A 47 -6.30 1.34 -20.14
CA GLU A 47 -7.22 1.98 -21.08
C GLU A 47 -8.49 2.44 -20.35
N ASN A 48 -9.15 3.46 -20.91
CA ASN A 48 -10.46 3.94 -20.45
C ASN A 48 -10.50 4.30 -18.96
N VAL A 49 -9.61 5.17 -18.51
CA VAL A 49 -9.77 5.87 -17.24
C VAL A 49 -10.86 6.93 -17.44
N ASP A 50 -11.87 6.91 -16.59
CA ASP A 50 -12.93 7.91 -16.63
C ASP A 50 -12.37 9.28 -16.21
N GLU A 51 -12.11 10.14 -17.19
CA GLU A 51 -11.58 11.49 -16.97
C GLU A 51 -12.64 12.48 -16.48
N SER A 52 -13.92 12.09 -16.47
CA SER A 52 -14.99 12.90 -15.91
C SER A 52 -14.98 12.95 -14.38
N ILE A 53 -14.27 12.01 -13.76
CA ILE A 53 -14.11 11.92 -12.30
C ILE A 53 -13.10 12.98 -11.85
N ASN A 54 -13.50 13.80 -10.89
CA ASN A 54 -12.60 14.77 -10.28
C ASN A 54 -11.63 14.07 -9.32
N PHE A 55 -10.34 14.11 -9.68
CA PHE A 55 -9.26 13.63 -8.84
C PHE A 55 -8.57 14.82 -8.18
N ASP A 56 -8.47 14.77 -6.87
CA ASP A 56 -7.76 15.81 -6.11
C ASP A 56 -6.73 15.17 -5.16
N VAL A 57 -5.84 16.01 -4.63
CA VAL A 57 -4.92 15.61 -3.57
C VAL A 57 -5.62 15.85 -2.24
N PRO A 58 -6.05 14.78 -1.55
CA PRO A 58 -6.83 14.93 -0.33
C PRO A 58 -5.98 15.44 0.83
N ASP A 59 -6.63 16.08 1.81
CA ASP A 59 -6.00 16.39 3.09
C ASP A 59 -5.69 15.12 3.89
N ILE A 60 -4.59 15.14 4.66
CA ILE A 60 -4.13 13.97 5.42
C ILE A 60 -5.20 13.50 6.44
N LYS A 61 -5.97 14.42 7.01
CA LYS A 61 -7.04 14.06 7.97
C LYS A 61 -8.21 13.38 7.25
N GLU A 62 -8.57 13.84 6.04
CA GLU A 62 -9.60 13.19 5.24
C GLU A 62 -9.17 11.76 4.86
N VAL A 63 -7.91 11.60 4.45
CA VAL A 63 -7.30 10.29 4.16
C VAL A 63 -7.37 9.38 5.39
N TYR A 64 -6.96 9.89 6.55
CA TYR A 64 -7.00 9.11 7.79
C TYR A 64 -8.44 8.69 8.16
N ASN A 65 -9.41 9.59 8.06
CA ASN A 65 -10.82 9.30 8.33
C ASN A 65 -11.35 8.21 7.38
N LEU A 66 -10.98 8.29 6.10
CA LEU A 66 -11.34 7.24 5.14
C LEU A 66 -10.69 5.89 5.49
N ILE A 67 -9.42 5.87 5.87
CA ILE A 67 -8.70 4.67 6.29
C ILE A 67 -9.38 4.05 7.53
N VAL A 68 -9.73 4.87 8.53
CA VAL A 68 -10.44 4.43 9.74
C VAL A 68 -11.81 3.82 9.37
N SER A 69 -12.54 4.40 8.42
CA SER A 69 -13.82 3.83 7.95
C SER A 69 -13.68 2.47 7.29
N CYS A 70 -12.47 2.10 6.86
CA CYS A 70 -12.14 0.81 6.24
C CYS A 70 -11.57 -0.20 7.23
N ALA A 71 -11.42 0.17 8.52
CA ALA A 71 -10.88 -0.73 9.55
C ALA A 71 -11.78 -1.97 9.72
N ASP A 72 -11.14 -3.12 9.89
CA ASP A 72 -11.80 -4.40 10.15
C ASP A 72 -10.90 -5.31 11.01
N GLU A 73 -11.27 -6.55 11.20
CA GLU A 73 -10.49 -7.53 11.98
C GLU A 73 -9.10 -7.83 11.40
N ASN A 74 -8.88 -7.54 10.12
CA ASN A 74 -7.63 -7.81 9.40
C ASN A 74 -6.80 -6.52 9.18
N PHE A 75 -7.39 -5.36 9.43
CA PHE A 75 -6.74 -4.07 9.21
C PHE A 75 -7.07 -3.08 10.33
N VAL A 76 -6.07 -2.80 11.14
CA VAL A 76 -6.12 -1.79 12.20
C VAL A 76 -5.28 -0.59 11.78
N PRO A 77 -5.87 0.59 11.61
CA PRO A 77 -5.13 1.82 11.29
C PRO A 77 -4.11 2.14 12.38
N PRO A 78 -2.93 2.70 12.03
CA PRO A 78 -2.00 3.20 13.02
C PRO A 78 -2.62 4.40 13.79
N PRO A 79 -2.05 4.80 14.95
CA PRO A 79 -2.44 6.04 15.61
C PRO A 79 -2.34 7.25 14.68
N PHE A 80 -3.26 8.21 14.81
CA PHE A 80 -3.31 9.37 13.92
C PHE A 80 -2.00 10.16 13.87
N ASP A 81 -1.38 10.40 15.01
CA ASP A 81 -0.16 11.21 15.08
C ASP A 81 1.00 10.54 14.33
N ASP A 82 1.15 9.23 14.47
CA ASP A 82 2.17 8.45 13.74
C ASP A 82 1.93 8.49 12.23
N PHE A 83 0.67 8.28 11.83
CA PHE A 83 0.27 8.36 10.42
C PHE A 83 0.50 9.75 9.84
N TYR A 84 0.08 10.80 10.57
CA TYR A 84 0.20 12.18 10.13
C TYR A 84 1.67 12.59 9.94
N VAL A 85 2.52 12.27 10.92
CA VAL A 85 3.95 12.60 10.87
C VAL A 85 4.62 11.90 9.68
N ASP A 86 4.37 10.60 9.49
CA ASP A 86 4.96 9.83 8.40
C ASP A 86 4.52 10.35 7.02
N VAL A 87 3.21 10.51 6.82
CA VAL A 87 2.66 10.96 5.52
C VAL A 87 3.07 12.39 5.21
N ASN A 88 3.00 13.31 6.20
CA ASN A 88 3.40 14.69 6.01
C ASN A 88 4.89 14.83 5.69
N HIS A 89 5.74 14.05 6.36
CA HIS A 89 7.17 13.99 6.04
C HIS A 89 7.39 13.52 4.60
N LYS A 90 6.76 12.44 4.19
CA LYS A 90 6.89 11.88 2.84
C LYS A 90 6.40 12.85 1.75
N LEU A 91 5.27 13.53 1.98
CA LEU A 91 4.75 14.54 1.05
C LEU A 91 5.72 15.71 0.88
N ARG A 92 6.28 16.24 1.97
CA ARG A 92 7.25 17.36 1.94
C ARG A 92 8.53 17.01 1.18
N HIS A 93 8.91 15.74 1.16
CA HIS A 93 10.11 15.25 0.47
C HIS A 93 9.80 14.64 -0.91
N ASN A 94 8.58 14.77 -1.42
CA ASN A 94 8.12 14.17 -2.68
C ASN A 94 8.37 12.64 -2.74
N ALA A 95 8.34 11.98 -1.58
CA ALA A 95 8.55 10.54 -1.45
C ALA A 95 7.23 9.75 -1.50
N THR A 96 6.10 10.43 -1.54
CA THR A 96 4.76 9.88 -1.73
C THR A 96 3.92 10.84 -2.53
N ARG A 97 2.95 10.31 -3.25
CA ARG A 97 1.85 11.05 -3.85
C ARG A 97 0.54 10.34 -3.53
N MET A 98 -0.53 11.09 -3.44
CA MET A 98 -1.85 10.54 -3.16
C MET A 98 -2.90 11.22 -4.03
N TYR A 99 -3.92 10.47 -4.38
CA TYR A 99 -5.07 10.96 -5.13
C TYR A 99 -6.35 10.40 -4.53
N GLY A 100 -7.35 11.25 -4.44
CA GLY A 100 -8.68 10.94 -3.94
C GLY A 100 -9.75 11.12 -4.99
N VAL A 101 -10.84 10.39 -4.86
CA VAL A 101 -12.09 10.56 -5.59
C VAL A 101 -13.14 11.04 -4.61
N TYR A 102 -13.87 12.07 -5.00
CA TYR A 102 -14.87 12.73 -4.18
C TYR A 102 -16.29 12.52 -4.75
N ASP A 103 -17.24 12.27 -3.86
CA ASP A 103 -18.66 12.40 -4.11
C ASP A 103 -19.16 13.65 -3.40
N GLY A 104 -19.43 14.72 -4.16
CA GLY A 104 -19.60 16.05 -3.60
C GLY A 104 -18.35 16.52 -2.88
N THR A 105 -18.44 16.73 -1.58
CA THR A 105 -17.31 17.12 -0.72
C THR A 105 -16.70 15.97 0.09
N LYS A 106 -17.24 14.76 -0.06
CA LYS A 106 -16.81 13.59 0.70
C LYS A 106 -15.75 12.81 -0.07
N LEU A 107 -14.60 12.60 0.54
CA LEU A 107 -13.58 11.65 0.03
C LEU A 107 -14.13 10.21 0.14
N VAL A 108 -14.34 9.53 -0.99
CA VAL A 108 -14.95 8.20 -1.03
C VAL A 108 -13.98 7.08 -1.43
N ALA A 109 -12.93 7.40 -2.14
CA ALA A 109 -11.85 6.47 -2.44
C ALA A 109 -10.52 7.20 -2.58
N MET A 110 -9.43 6.52 -2.25
CA MET A 110 -8.09 7.05 -2.42
C MET A 110 -7.07 5.95 -2.68
N ALA A 111 -5.95 6.34 -3.27
CA ALA A 111 -4.74 5.53 -3.37
C ALA A 111 -3.51 6.44 -3.19
N MET A 112 -2.47 5.91 -2.57
CA MET A 112 -1.20 6.61 -2.43
C MET A 112 -0.03 5.69 -2.72
N THR A 113 1.13 6.27 -3.03
CA THR A 113 2.40 5.53 -3.02
C THR A 113 2.98 5.51 -1.60
N VAL A 114 3.55 4.40 -1.19
CA VAL A 114 4.26 4.27 0.09
C VAL A 114 5.77 4.30 -0.08
N ALA A 115 6.23 4.05 -1.30
CA ALA A 115 7.62 4.18 -1.70
C ALA A 115 7.69 4.48 -3.21
N GLU A 116 8.62 5.32 -3.62
CA GLU A 116 8.93 5.60 -5.01
C GLU A 116 10.44 5.62 -5.25
N SER A 117 10.82 5.16 -6.44
CA SER A 117 12.18 5.24 -6.99
C SER A 117 12.14 5.75 -8.43
N SER A 118 13.30 5.82 -9.09
CA SER A 118 13.36 6.16 -10.51
C SER A 118 12.63 5.16 -11.42
N ASN A 119 12.54 3.88 -11.02
CA ASN A 119 12.09 2.79 -11.89
C ASN A 119 10.78 2.15 -11.44
N GLY A 120 10.29 2.48 -10.25
CA GLY A 120 9.09 1.85 -9.71
C GLY A 120 8.49 2.60 -8.54
N ALA A 121 7.23 2.29 -8.27
CA ALA A 121 6.49 2.81 -7.13
C ALA A 121 5.65 1.71 -6.51
N VAL A 122 5.52 1.74 -5.19
CA VAL A 122 4.68 0.80 -4.44
C VAL A 122 3.41 1.53 -4.02
N LEU A 123 2.26 1.04 -4.47
CA LEU A 123 0.96 1.51 -3.99
C LEU A 123 0.66 0.93 -2.61
N GLY A 124 0.13 1.77 -1.74
CA GLY A 124 -0.41 1.38 -0.45
C GLY A 124 -1.65 2.19 -0.11
N ALA A 125 -2.25 1.91 1.04
CA ALA A 125 -3.43 2.60 1.55
C ALA A 125 -4.56 2.78 0.50
N VAL A 126 -4.72 1.80 -0.42
CA VAL A 126 -5.84 1.80 -1.36
C VAL A 126 -7.12 1.58 -0.57
N SER A 127 -7.92 2.61 -0.44
CA SER A 127 -9.11 2.62 0.41
C SER A 127 -10.33 3.07 -0.38
N CYS A 128 -11.49 2.45 -0.06
CA CYS A 128 -12.79 2.86 -0.57
C CYS A 128 -13.80 2.73 0.57
N HIS A 129 -14.48 3.84 0.87
CA HIS A 129 -15.49 3.90 1.92
C HIS A 129 -16.51 2.76 1.75
N PRO A 130 -16.87 2.03 2.83
CA PRO A 130 -17.74 0.85 2.74
C PRO A 130 -19.03 1.09 1.94
N ASP A 131 -19.72 2.20 2.17
CA ASP A 131 -20.98 2.54 1.51
C ASP A 131 -20.82 2.87 0.01
N TYR A 132 -19.60 3.12 -0.45
CA TYR A 132 -19.27 3.49 -1.83
C TYR A 132 -18.55 2.37 -2.60
N ARG A 133 -18.43 1.19 -1.99
CA ARG A 133 -17.84 0.03 -2.66
C ARG A 133 -18.74 -0.47 -3.79
N LYS A 134 -18.13 -1.19 -4.75
CA LYS A 134 -18.79 -1.75 -5.94
C LYS A 134 -19.34 -0.72 -6.95
N HIS A 135 -19.05 0.57 -6.78
CA HIS A 135 -19.38 1.63 -7.74
C HIS A 135 -18.20 2.03 -8.65
N GLY A 136 -17.09 1.30 -8.60
CA GLY A 136 -15.93 1.56 -9.45
C GLY A 136 -14.90 2.54 -8.88
N TYR A 137 -15.20 3.33 -7.86
CA TYR A 137 -14.31 4.37 -7.34
C TYR A 137 -12.90 3.89 -6.97
N GLY A 138 -12.80 2.75 -6.27
CA GLY A 138 -11.50 2.18 -5.92
C GLY A 138 -10.66 1.76 -7.13
N SER A 139 -11.29 1.16 -8.14
CA SER A 139 -10.59 0.81 -9.38
C SER A 139 -10.18 2.04 -10.17
N THR A 140 -11.01 3.06 -10.20
CA THR A 140 -10.73 4.30 -10.92
C THR A 140 -9.55 5.05 -10.34
N VAL A 141 -9.45 5.19 -9.00
CA VAL A 141 -8.29 5.86 -8.38
C VAL A 141 -7.00 5.05 -8.55
N VAL A 142 -7.07 3.71 -8.49
CA VAL A 142 -5.89 2.86 -8.76
C VAL A 142 -5.42 3.00 -10.20
N LYS A 143 -6.32 2.99 -11.17
CA LYS A 143 -6.00 3.23 -12.59
C LYS A 143 -5.35 4.59 -12.79
N TYR A 144 -5.92 5.63 -12.20
CA TYR A 144 -5.44 7.00 -12.36
C TYR A 144 -4.01 7.18 -11.85
N ILE A 145 -3.73 6.80 -10.59
CA ILE A 145 -2.37 6.91 -10.03
C ILE A 145 -1.37 6.03 -10.79
N SER A 146 -1.79 4.81 -11.16
CA SER A 146 -0.93 3.90 -11.92
C SER A 146 -0.54 4.46 -13.27
N ASN A 147 -1.48 5.02 -14.03
CA ASN A 147 -1.19 5.61 -15.34
C ASN A 147 -0.22 6.78 -15.25
N ARG A 148 -0.32 7.61 -14.20
CA ARG A 148 0.65 8.69 -13.97
C ARG A 148 2.05 8.16 -13.70
N LEU A 149 2.16 7.11 -12.91
CA LEU A 149 3.45 6.47 -12.60
C LEU A 149 4.06 5.79 -13.84
N ILE A 150 3.22 5.08 -14.62
CA ILE A 150 3.65 4.39 -15.83
C ILE A 150 4.09 5.39 -16.91
N ALA A 151 3.40 6.53 -17.04
CA ALA A 151 3.82 7.61 -17.93
C ALA A 151 5.21 8.19 -17.58
N GLU A 152 5.66 8.02 -16.33
CA GLU A 152 7.01 8.34 -15.87
C GLU A 152 8.01 7.18 -16.04
N ASN A 153 7.66 6.14 -16.80
CA ASN A 153 8.43 4.91 -16.99
C ASN A 153 8.66 4.10 -15.70
N LYS A 154 7.75 4.19 -14.73
CA LYS A 154 7.79 3.42 -13.49
C LYS A 154 6.91 2.19 -13.58
N THR A 155 7.40 1.07 -13.08
CA THR A 155 6.55 -0.09 -12.81
C THR A 155 5.81 0.12 -11.48
N VAL A 156 4.53 -0.15 -11.48
CA VAL A 156 3.67 -0.06 -10.28
C VAL A 156 3.63 -1.39 -9.57
N TYR A 157 3.95 -1.38 -8.30
CA TYR A 157 3.92 -2.56 -7.42
C TYR A 157 2.90 -2.36 -6.31
N LEU A 158 2.44 -3.46 -5.74
CA LEU A 158 1.71 -3.46 -4.48
C LEU A 158 1.92 -4.78 -3.73
N HIS A 159 1.81 -4.71 -2.42
CA HIS A 159 1.79 -5.86 -1.54
C HIS A 159 0.35 -6.21 -1.19
N ARG A 160 -0.03 -7.46 -1.43
CA ARG A 160 -1.35 -7.98 -1.12
C ARG A 160 -1.22 -9.15 -0.14
N ALA A 161 -1.94 -9.10 0.97
CA ALA A 161 -2.06 -10.26 1.86
C ALA A 161 -2.66 -11.46 1.09
N LYS A 162 -2.26 -12.67 1.45
CA LYS A 162 -2.50 -13.88 0.65
C LYS A 162 -3.95 -14.07 0.18
N ASN A 163 -4.93 -13.74 1.02
CA ASN A 163 -6.35 -13.95 0.73
C ASN A 163 -7.18 -12.66 0.60
N ALA A 164 -6.53 -11.47 0.56
CA ALA A 164 -7.24 -10.20 0.52
C ALA A 164 -7.31 -9.65 -0.90
N ASN A 165 -8.49 -9.17 -1.31
CA ASN A 165 -8.71 -8.38 -2.54
C ASN A 165 -8.17 -9.00 -3.84
N GLN A 166 -8.07 -10.34 -3.94
CA GLN A 166 -7.49 -11.03 -5.09
C GLN A 166 -8.25 -10.72 -6.38
N SER A 167 -9.57 -10.85 -6.38
CA SER A 167 -10.41 -10.58 -7.55
C SER A 167 -10.30 -9.11 -8.00
N PHE A 168 -10.19 -8.18 -7.06
CA PHE A 168 -10.07 -6.75 -7.36
C PHE A 168 -8.81 -6.47 -8.21
N TYR A 169 -7.65 -6.90 -7.76
CA TYR A 169 -6.39 -6.64 -8.49
C TYR A 169 -6.23 -7.49 -9.74
N ASN A 170 -6.75 -8.72 -9.76
CA ASN A 170 -6.77 -9.54 -10.96
C ASN A 170 -7.62 -8.91 -12.06
N ASN A 171 -8.79 -8.38 -11.72
CA ASN A 171 -9.66 -7.66 -12.67
C ASN A 171 -9.02 -6.36 -13.19
N LEU A 172 -8.10 -5.78 -12.44
CA LEU A 172 -7.27 -4.65 -12.87
C LEU A 172 -6.05 -5.09 -13.68
N GLY A 173 -5.85 -6.36 -13.92
CA GLY A 173 -4.73 -6.88 -14.71
C GLY A 173 -3.36 -6.71 -14.03
N PHE A 174 -3.33 -6.67 -12.69
CA PHE A 174 -2.08 -6.80 -11.96
C PHE A 174 -1.62 -8.25 -11.99
N GLU A 175 -0.32 -8.47 -12.20
CA GLU A 175 0.30 -9.77 -12.29
C GLU A 175 1.16 -10.06 -11.06
N GLN A 176 1.14 -11.28 -10.57
CA GLN A 176 2.03 -11.67 -9.50
C GLN A 176 3.48 -11.76 -10.01
N CYS A 177 4.39 -11.08 -9.31
CA CYS A 177 5.82 -11.10 -9.64
C CYS A 177 6.71 -11.57 -8.48
N GLY A 178 6.16 -11.78 -7.30
CA GLY A 178 6.91 -12.25 -6.15
C GLY A 178 6.02 -12.57 -4.96
N ILE A 179 6.67 -12.92 -3.88
CA ILE A 179 6.06 -13.13 -2.57
C ILE A 179 6.84 -12.33 -1.54
N TRP A 180 6.17 -11.92 -0.46
CA TRP A 180 6.76 -11.22 0.66
C TRP A 180 6.40 -11.91 1.96
N CYS A 181 7.25 -11.72 2.98
CA CYS A 181 7.00 -12.15 4.34
C CYS A 181 7.40 -11.02 5.30
N GLU A 182 6.55 -10.74 6.28
CA GLU A 182 6.81 -9.78 7.33
C GLU A 182 6.80 -10.52 8.68
N TYR A 183 7.83 -10.27 9.46
CA TYR A 183 8.05 -10.85 10.79
C TYR A 183 7.88 -9.74 11.82
N TYR A 184 7.00 -9.93 12.77
CA TYR A 184 6.76 -9.00 13.89
C TYR A 184 7.47 -9.52 15.13
N PHE A 185 8.29 -8.68 15.74
CA PHE A 185 8.99 -9.01 16.98
C PHE A 185 8.09 -8.69 18.17
N GLU A 186 7.86 -9.67 19.04
CA GLU A 186 7.22 -9.44 20.33
C GLU A 186 8.19 -8.63 21.21
N ARG A 187 7.68 -7.54 21.79
CA ARG A 187 8.40 -6.69 22.74
C ARG A 187 8.33 -7.28 24.14
#